data_ca05873889ac89c1bd2e22942f5a0b67
#
_entry.id   ca05873889ac89c1bd2e22942f5a0b67
#
_cell.length_a   1.000
_cell.length_b   1.000
_cell.length_c   1.000
_cell.angle_alpha   90.00
_cell.angle_beta   90.00
_cell.angle_gamma   90.00
#
_symmetry.space_group_name_H-M   'P 1'
#
loop_
_entity.id
_entity.type
_entity.pdbx_description
1 polymer ?
#
loop_
_entity_poly.entity_id
_entity_poly.type
_entity_poly.pdbx_seq_one_letter_code
_entity_poly.pdbx_strand_id
1 'polypeptide(L)'
;MTQDSQNESRQTPIAIVVNGPSSSGKSTLCKALQERLVRDSGGDQSKAFYRVAFDDLVLMIADSLYPISFVQLQGRDTSTLASREPHDGRAAWEYVSDVAPDENPRVRLAMSPHTRQLLTGLHRSWGEHLRLGTHLIIDHFIQDEDWCDEVLDVLQAAHANVLLVGVHCSVEELERRESSRADGGVEGRPHGLARRSNELCHAHGLVYDVDVWTDRQTTDESVEAVIRCMNLTRPLESTRRVVANS
;
A
#
# COMPACT_ATOMS: atom_id res chain seq x y z
N MET A 1 0.22 47.86 4.29
CA MET A 1 -0.73 46.77 4.66
C MET A 1 0.10 45.52 4.77
N THR A 2 0.30 45.09 5.96
CA THR A 2 1.30 44.13 6.42
C THR A 2 0.85 42.69 6.13
N GLN A 3 1.73 41.91 5.47
CA GLN A 3 1.59 40.46 5.16
C GLN A 3 1.92 39.56 6.36
N ASP A 4 1.75 40.03 7.59
CA ASP A 4 2.28 39.35 8.80
C ASP A 4 1.24 38.71 9.70
N SER A 5 0.10 38.23 9.18
CA SER A 5 -0.93 37.62 10.05
C SER A 5 -1.51 36.29 9.58
N GLN A 6 -0.75 35.46 8.85
CA GLN A 6 -1.18 34.10 8.51
C GLN A 6 -0.14 33.02 8.89
N ASN A 7 0.53 33.18 10.00
CA ASN A 7 1.26 32.09 10.61
C ASN A 7 0.41 31.45 11.73
N GLU A 8 -0.84 31.06 11.40
CA GLU A 8 -1.54 30.06 12.20
C GLU A 8 -0.66 28.82 12.21
N SER A 9 -0.30 28.35 13.37
CA SER A 9 0.54 27.18 13.58
C SER A 9 -0.01 25.99 12.76
N ARG A 10 0.52 25.81 11.55
CA ARG A 10 0.15 24.64 10.72
C ARG A 10 0.48 23.41 11.55
N GLN A 11 -0.54 22.65 11.86
CA GLN A 11 -0.38 21.36 12.53
C GLN A 11 0.55 20.49 11.70
N THR A 12 1.56 19.89 12.32
CA THR A 12 2.45 18.95 11.61
C THR A 12 1.62 17.84 10.98
N PRO A 13 1.76 17.57 9.68
CA PRO A 13 0.98 16.54 8.99
C PRO A 13 1.30 15.17 9.55
N ILE A 14 0.30 14.29 9.53
CA ILE A 14 0.44 12.90 9.99
C ILE A 14 0.31 11.96 8.80
N ALA A 15 1.21 11.01 8.70
CA ALA A 15 1.15 9.90 7.75
C ALA A 15 1.00 8.58 8.52
N ILE A 16 -0.09 7.87 8.30
CA ILE A 16 -0.29 6.50 8.78
C ILE A 16 0.04 5.57 7.62
N VAL A 17 1.18 4.89 7.67
CA VAL A 17 1.61 3.94 6.65
C VAL A 17 1.16 2.55 7.04
N VAL A 18 0.28 1.97 6.25
CA VAL A 18 -0.26 0.63 6.47
C VAL A 18 0.37 -0.31 5.44
N ASN A 19 1.29 -1.16 5.89
CA ASN A 19 1.99 -2.13 5.06
C ASN A 19 1.58 -3.56 5.41
N GLY A 20 1.59 -4.42 4.41
CA GLY A 20 1.28 -5.85 4.58
C GLY A 20 0.99 -6.55 3.25
N PRO A 21 0.83 -7.87 3.25
CA PRO A 21 0.72 -8.66 2.02
C PRO A 21 -0.59 -8.45 1.26
N SER A 22 -0.62 -8.94 0.02
CA SER A 22 -1.86 -9.07 -0.75
C SER A 22 -2.86 -9.91 0.05
N SER A 23 -4.13 -9.60 -0.06
CA SER A 23 -5.23 -10.30 0.64
C SER A 23 -5.23 -10.22 2.18
N SER A 24 -4.32 -9.45 2.79
CA SER A 24 -4.27 -9.29 4.26
C SER A 24 -5.40 -8.44 4.86
N GLY A 25 -6.20 -7.74 4.05
CA GLY A 25 -7.25 -6.85 4.56
C GLY A 25 -6.81 -5.40 4.82
N LYS A 26 -5.62 -5.00 4.38
CA LYS A 26 -5.11 -3.62 4.51
C LYS A 26 -6.11 -2.56 4.07
N SER A 27 -6.65 -2.68 2.85
CA SER A 27 -7.57 -1.69 2.30
C SER A 27 -8.88 -1.60 3.07
N THR A 28 -9.33 -2.71 3.65
CA THR A 28 -10.49 -2.73 4.56
C THR A 28 -10.17 -1.97 5.84
N LEU A 29 -9.02 -2.23 6.45
CA LEU A 29 -8.55 -1.50 7.63
C LEU A 29 -8.41 0.00 7.34
N CYS A 30 -7.75 0.37 6.23
CA CYS A 30 -7.55 1.78 5.86
C CYS A 30 -8.87 2.53 5.67
N LYS A 31 -9.86 1.92 5.03
CA LYS A 31 -11.20 2.51 4.85
C LYS A 31 -11.91 2.68 6.20
N ALA A 32 -11.92 1.64 7.04
CA ALA A 32 -12.55 1.70 8.35
C ALA A 32 -11.87 2.72 9.28
N LEU A 33 -10.54 2.80 9.24
CA LEU A 33 -9.75 3.79 9.98
C LEU A 33 -10.08 5.22 9.51
N GLN A 34 -10.16 5.46 8.21
CA GLN A 34 -10.55 6.76 7.66
C GLN A 34 -11.93 7.19 8.16
N GLU A 35 -12.93 6.32 8.07
CA GLU A 35 -14.28 6.58 8.56
C GLU A 35 -14.33 6.85 10.07
N ARG A 36 -13.50 6.16 10.84
CA ARG A 36 -13.38 6.38 12.27
C ARG A 36 -12.80 7.76 12.56
N LEU A 37 -11.71 8.14 11.91
CA LEU A 37 -11.06 9.45 12.10
C LEU A 37 -11.97 10.62 11.67
N VAL A 38 -12.76 10.45 10.61
CA VAL A 38 -13.77 11.44 10.19
C VAL A 38 -14.83 11.62 11.29
N ARG A 39 -15.34 10.53 11.87
CA ARG A 39 -16.31 10.61 12.97
C ARG A 39 -15.72 11.29 14.20
N ASP A 40 -14.49 10.92 14.59
CA ASP A 40 -13.82 11.45 15.78
C ASP A 40 -13.48 12.94 15.64
N SER A 41 -13.25 13.42 14.42
CA SER A 41 -13.05 14.85 14.12
C SER A 41 -14.35 15.67 14.05
N GLY A 42 -15.51 15.02 14.15
CA GLY A 42 -16.80 15.67 13.96
C GLY A 42 -17.03 16.19 12.53
N GLY A 43 -16.31 15.64 11.54
CA GLY A 43 -16.36 16.06 10.14
C GLY A 43 -15.52 17.29 9.83
N ASP A 44 -14.65 17.71 10.73
CA ASP A 44 -13.70 18.80 10.50
C ASP A 44 -12.69 18.43 9.42
N GLN A 45 -12.80 19.05 8.24
CA GLN A 45 -11.94 18.74 7.10
C GLN A 45 -10.45 19.08 7.34
N SER A 46 -10.15 20.04 8.23
CA SER A 46 -8.77 20.38 8.56
C SER A 46 -8.04 19.26 9.33
N LYS A 47 -8.80 18.33 9.91
CA LYS A 47 -8.32 17.15 10.65
C LYS A 47 -8.58 15.86 9.90
N ALA A 48 -9.10 15.94 8.67
CA ALA A 48 -9.43 14.77 7.89
C ALA A 48 -8.17 14.05 7.40
N PHE A 49 -8.22 12.72 7.42
CA PHE A 49 -7.22 11.88 6.81
C PHE A 49 -7.71 11.42 5.44
N TYR A 50 -6.86 11.60 4.43
CA TYR A 50 -7.15 11.16 3.07
C TYR A 50 -6.41 9.87 2.80
N ARG A 51 -7.13 8.88 2.25
CA ARG A 51 -6.51 7.61 1.88
C ARG A 51 -5.91 7.73 0.49
N VAL A 52 -4.66 7.33 0.39
CA VAL A 52 -3.92 7.12 -0.87
C VAL A 52 -3.43 5.67 -0.89
N ALA A 53 -3.36 5.05 -2.06
CA ALA A 53 -3.05 3.64 -2.14
C ALA A 53 -2.06 3.34 -3.27
N PHE A 54 -1.28 2.27 -3.09
CA PHE A 54 -0.50 1.67 -4.16
C PHE A 54 -1.37 1.30 -5.37
N ASP A 55 -2.56 0.78 -5.11
CA ASP A 55 -3.51 0.39 -6.17
C ASP A 55 -4.01 1.60 -7.00
N ASP A 56 -3.83 2.84 -6.53
CA ASP A 56 -4.15 4.05 -7.32
C ASP A 56 -3.27 4.14 -8.57
N LEU A 57 -2.06 3.55 -8.55
CA LEU A 57 -1.18 3.41 -9.70
C LEU A 57 -1.88 2.70 -10.87
N VAL A 58 -2.72 1.71 -10.58
CA VAL A 58 -3.49 0.96 -11.58
C VAL A 58 -4.40 1.88 -12.38
N LEU A 59 -5.01 2.87 -11.73
CA LEU A 59 -5.91 3.83 -12.37
C LEU A 59 -5.19 4.83 -13.30
N MET A 60 -3.86 4.96 -13.16
CA MET A 60 -3.04 5.83 -13.99
C MET A 60 -2.63 5.17 -15.31
N ILE A 61 -2.87 3.87 -15.48
CA ILE A 61 -2.35 3.05 -16.57
C ILE A 61 -3.48 2.72 -17.54
N ALA A 62 -3.23 2.88 -18.82
CA ALA A 62 -4.19 2.53 -19.86
C ALA A 62 -4.46 1.02 -19.89
N ASP A 63 -5.72 0.63 -20.15
CA ASP A 63 -6.15 -0.77 -20.15
C ASP A 63 -5.31 -1.65 -21.11
N SER A 64 -4.88 -1.09 -22.24
CA SER A 64 -4.03 -1.79 -23.20
C SER A 64 -2.64 -2.17 -22.70
N LEU A 65 -2.21 -1.59 -21.58
CA LEU A 65 -0.93 -1.87 -20.92
C LEU A 65 -1.05 -2.84 -19.74
N TYR A 66 -2.27 -3.26 -19.39
CA TYR A 66 -2.44 -4.28 -18.36
C TYR A 66 -2.01 -5.66 -18.86
N PRO A 67 -1.53 -6.54 -17.97
CA PRO A 67 -1.37 -7.95 -18.30
C PRO A 67 -2.70 -8.54 -18.78
N ILE A 68 -2.67 -9.39 -19.81
CA ILE A 68 -3.89 -10.00 -20.36
C ILE A 68 -4.70 -10.71 -19.28
N SER A 69 -4.05 -11.46 -18.42
CA SER A 69 -4.69 -12.17 -17.31
C SER A 69 -5.47 -11.25 -16.38
N PHE A 70 -4.90 -10.08 -16.06
CA PHE A 70 -5.55 -9.08 -15.22
C PHE A 70 -6.81 -8.50 -15.86
N VAL A 71 -6.74 -8.17 -17.15
CA VAL A 71 -7.87 -7.59 -17.88
C VAL A 71 -9.00 -8.60 -18.05
N GLN A 72 -8.70 -9.86 -18.39
CA GLN A 72 -9.70 -10.93 -18.52
C GLN A 72 -10.47 -11.16 -17.22
N LEU A 73 -9.76 -11.14 -16.10
CA LEU A 73 -10.35 -11.39 -14.78
C LEU A 73 -11.16 -10.20 -14.25
N GLN A 74 -10.92 -9.00 -14.74
CA GLN A 74 -11.75 -7.82 -14.40
C GLN A 74 -13.00 -7.67 -15.29
N GLY A 75 -13.26 -8.59 -16.22
CA GLY A 75 -14.37 -8.48 -17.16
C GLY A 75 -14.27 -7.27 -18.11
N ARG A 76 -13.08 -6.71 -18.28
CA ARG A 76 -12.83 -5.61 -19.21
C ARG A 76 -12.85 -6.10 -20.66
N ASP A 77 -13.15 -5.21 -21.58
CA ASP A 77 -13.09 -5.52 -23.02
C ASP A 77 -11.65 -5.87 -23.42
N THR A 78 -11.43 -7.13 -23.80
CA THR A 78 -10.14 -7.64 -24.26
C THR A 78 -10.00 -7.64 -25.76
N SER A 79 -10.99 -7.13 -26.50
CA SER A 79 -10.99 -7.15 -27.99
C SER A 79 -9.75 -6.49 -28.59
N THR A 80 -9.25 -5.43 -27.96
CA THR A 80 -8.03 -4.72 -28.37
C THR A 80 -6.74 -5.43 -27.95
N LEU A 81 -6.85 -6.45 -27.09
CA LEU A 81 -5.71 -7.21 -26.54
C LEU A 81 -5.59 -8.60 -27.18
N ALA A 82 -6.57 -9.01 -27.99
CA ALA A 82 -6.65 -10.34 -28.58
C ALA A 82 -5.44 -10.73 -29.44
N SER A 83 -4.67 -9.76 -29.94
CA SER A 83 -3.45 -9.97 -30.71
C SER A 83 -2.15 -9.86 -29.89
N ARG A 84 -2.29 -9.67 -28.56
CA ARG A 84 -1.14 -9.44 -27.71
C ARG A 84 -0.61 -10.77 -27.18
N GLU A 85 0.63 -11.09 -27.52
CA GLU A 85 1.31 -12.24 -26.98
C GLU A 85 1.61 -12.03 -25.48
N PRO A 86 1.40 -13.05 -24.63
CA PRO A 86 1.91 -13.03 -23.27
C PRO A 86 3.42 -12.75 -23.29
N HIS A 87 3.88 -11.83 -22.47
CA HIS A 87 5.31 -11.47 -22.36
C HIS A 87 5.91 -10.70 -23.55
N ASP A 88 5.11 -9.93 -24.28
CA ASP A 88 5.62 -9.07 -25.37
C ASP A 88 6.43 -7.85 -24.89
N GLY A 89 6.65 -7.72 -23.58
CA GLY A 89 7.38 -6.62 -22.96
C GLY A 89 6.66 -5.27 -22.95
N ARG A 90 5.39 -5.22 -23.36
CA ARG A 90 4.58 -3.99 -23.39
C ARG A 90 3.71 -3.81 -22.16
N ALA A 91 3.57 -4.83 -21.34
CA ALA A 91 2.79 -4.73 -20.12
C ALA A 91 3.43 -3.75 -19.13
N ALA A 92 2.59 -2.98 -18.43
CA ALA A 92 3.04 -2.08 -17.38
C ALA A 92 3.67 -2.86 -16.21
N TRP A 93 3.15 -4.06 -15.93
CA TRP A 93 3.73 -5.03 -14.99
C TRP A 93 3.44 -6.45 -15.46
N GLU A 94 4.13 -7.39 -14.85
CA GLU A 94 3.94 -8.82 -15.05
C GLU A 94 3.88 -9.54 -13.70
N TYR A 95 3.20 -10.68 -13.70
CA TYR A 95 3.23 -11.60 -12.57
C TYR A 95 4.24 -12.70 -12.88
N VAL A 96 5.33 -12.71 -12.15
CA VAL A 96 6.45 -13.63 -12.38
C VAL A 96 6.47 -14.71 -11.30
N SER A 97 6.50 -15.99 -11.73
CA SER A 97 6.67 -17.10 -10.81
C SER A 97 8.14 -17.23 -10.42
N ASP A 98 8.40 -17.33 -9.12
CA ASP A 98 9.74 -17.49 -8.55
C ASP A 98 10.08 -18.98 -8.30
N VAL A 99 9.20 -19.92 -8.65
CA VAL A 99 9.34 -21.35 -8.38
C VAL A 99 8.96 -22.21 -9.59
N ALA A 100 9.39 -23.47 -9.57
CA ALA A 100 9.00 -24.43 -10.58
C ALA A 100 7.49 -24.73 -10.55
N PRO A 101 6.88 -25.17 -11.67
CA PRO A 101 5.43 -25.35 -11.79
C PRO A 101 4.82 -26.38 -10.83
N ASP A 102 5.62 -27.29 -10.29
CA ASP A 102 5.24 -28.39 -9.38
C ASP A 102 5.37 -28.02 -7.89
N GLU A 103 5.91 -26.83 -7.60
CA GLU A 103 6.01 -26.30 -6.23
C GLU A 103 4.80 -25.44 -5.87
N ASN A 104 4.64 -25.18 -4.57
CA ASN A 104 3.65 -24.21 -4.10
C ASN A 104 3.89 -22.87 -4.79
N PRO A 105 2.89 -22.30 -5.46
CA PRO A 105 3.09 -21.13 -6.29
C PRO A 105 3.57 -19.93 -5.46
N ARG A 106 4.59 -19.26 -5.97
CA ARG A 106 5.14 -18.00 -5.46
C ARG A 106 5.22 -17.01 -6.60
N VAL A 107 4.35 -16.04 -6.61
CA VAL A 107 4.23 -15.07 -7.68
C VAL A 107 4.50 -13.68 -7.13
N ARG A 108 5.42 -12.96 -7.74
CA ARG A 108 5.71 -11.57 -7.44
C ARG A 108 5.27 -10.63 -8.56
N LEU A 109 5.09 -9.38 -8.20
CA LEU A 109 4.86 -8.31 -9.16
C LEU A 109 6.21 -7.81 -9.72
N ALA A 110 6.35 -7.81 -11.03
CA ALA A 110 7.47 -7.20 -11.74
C ALA A 110 6.95 -6.02 -12.57
N MET A 111 7.50 -4.83 -12.34
CA MET A 111 7.09 -3.62 -13.06
C MET A 111 8.03 -3.32 -14.22
N SER A 112 7.48 -2.76 -15.31
CA SER A 112 8.30 -2.14 -16.34
C SER A 112 9.04 -0.91 -15.77
N PRO A 113 10.16 -0.49 -16.37
CA PRO A 113 10.89 0.71 -15.92
C PRO A 113 10.00 1.96 -15.88
N HIS A 114 9.10 2.12 -16.83
CA HIS A 114 8.15 3.26 -16.86
C HIS A 114 7.14 3.20 -15.74
N THR A 115 6.58 2.02 -15.45
CA THR A 115 5.65 1.85 -14.32
C THR A 115 6.36 2.07 -13.00
N ARG A 116 7.63 1.67 -12.88
CA ARG A 116 8.43 1.97 -11.69
C ARG A 116 8.65 3.48 -11.51
N GLN A 117 8.85 4.22 -12.60
CA GLN A 117 8.91 5.70 -12.55
C GLN A 117 7.58 6.32 -12.12
N LEU A 118 6.45 5.79 -12.58
CA LEU A 118 5.12 6.24 -12.14
C LEU A 118 4.92 5.99 -10.65
N LEU A 119 5.36 4.84 -10.13
CA LEU A 119 5.32 4.55 -8.70
C LEU A 119 6.15 5.56 -7.90
N THR A 120 7.37 5.88 -8.35
CA THR A 120 8.18 6.94 -7.75
C THR A 120 7.45 8.29 -7.75
N GLY A 121 6.77 8.61 -8.85
CA GLY A 121 5.95 9.82 -8.96
C GLY A 121 4.79 9.83 -7.96
N LEU A 122 4.13 8.67 -7.79
CA LEU A 122 3.05 8.50 -6.82
C LEU A 122 3.57 8.71 -5.38
N HIS A 123 4.68 8.08 -5.00
CA HIS A 123 5.28 8.27 -3.67
C HIS A 123 5.63 9.74 -3.42
N ARG A 124 6.23 10.42 -4.39
CA ARG A 124 6.55 11.86 -4.28
C ARG A 124 5.30 12.72 -4.11
N SER A 125 4.20 12.36 -4.77
CA SER A 125 2.93 13.10 -4.62
C SER A 125 2.41 13.05 -3.17
N TRP A 126 2.61 11.94 -2.47
CA TRP A 126 2.25 11.83 -1.05
C TRP A 126 3.04 12.83 -0.19
N GLY A 127 4.34 12.99 -0.49
CA GLY A 127 5.19 14.00 0.16
C GLY A 127 4.67 15.42 -0.05
N GLU A 128 4.20 15.75 -1.26
CA GLU A 128 3.61 17.05 -1.55
C GLU A 128 2.31 17.30 -0.77
N HIS A 129 1.42 16.31 -0.71
CA HIS A 129 0.21 16.42 0.09
C HIS A 129 0.54 16.70 1.58
N LEU A 130 1.50 15.96 2.12
CA LEU A 130 1.97 16.19 3.50
C LEU A 130 2.55 17.60 3.69
N ARG A 131 3.42 18.08 2.78
CA ARG A 131 3.97 19.45 2.85
C ARG A 131 2.89 20.54 2.81
N LEU A 132 1.78 20.26 2.14
CA LEU A 132 0.62 21.15 2.10
C LEU A 132 -0.25 21.07 3.38
N GLY A 133 0.11 20.21 4.34
CA GLY A 133 -0.59 20.04 5.61
C GLY A 133 -1.69 18.98 5.61
N THR A 134 -1.80 18.18 4.55
CA THR A 134 -2.79 17.10 4.46
C THR A 134 -2.36 15.90 5.27
N HIS A 135 -3.24 15.33 6.11
CA HIS A 135 -2.99 14.05 6.78
C HIS A 135 -3.32 12.89 5.85
N LEU A 136 -2.48 11.85 5.84
CA LEU A 136 -2.63 10.71 4.95
C LEU A 136 -2.73 9.38 5.68
N ILE A 137 -3.56 8.47 5.14
CA ILE A 137 -3.50 7.03 5.36
C ILE A 137 -2.96 6.44 4.07
N ILE A 138 -1.77 5.84 4.13
CA ILE A 138 -1.06 5.28 2.98
C ILE A 138 -1.23 3.76 3.00
N ASP A 139 -2.10 3.26 2.11
CA ASP A 139 -2.37 1.84 1.91
C ASP A 139 -1.34 1.27 0.93
N HIS A 140 -0.28 0.68 1.45
CA HIS A 140 0.83 0.24 0.61
C HIS A 140 1.12 -1.24 0.74
N PHE A 141 1.67 -1.78 -0.32
CA PHE A 141 2.35 -3.05 -0.40
C PHE A 141 3.83 -2.78 -0.71
N ILE A 142 4.65 -2.66 0.31
CA ILE A 142 6.09 -2.43 0.16
C ILE A 142 6.74 -3.77 -0.13
N GLN A 143 7.12 -4.00 -1.39
CA GLN A 143 7.62 -5.29 -1.86
C GLN A 143 9.10 -5.51 -1.57
N ASP A 144 9.90 -4.45 -1.60
CA ASP A 144 11.35 -4.52 -1.51
C ASP A 144 11.96 -3.33 -0.76
N GLU A 145 13.27 -3.38 -0.55
CA GLU A 145 14.00 -2.35 0.18
C GLU A 145 13.98 -1.00 -0.53
N ASP A 146 14.10 -0.99 -1.87
CA ASP A 146 14.11 0.26 -2.65
C ASP A 146 12.79 1.02 -2.50
N TRP A 147 11.66 0.31 -2.49
CA TRP A 147 10.35 0.95 -2.25
C TRP A 147 10.22 1.45 -0.82
N CYS A 148 10.76 0.68 0.11
CA CYS A 148 10.75 1.07 1.52
C CYS A 148 11.56 2.35 1.74
N ASP A 149 12.79 2.41 1.23
CA ASP A 149 13.65 3.58 1.35
C ASP A 149 13.02 4.80 0.70
N GLU A 150 12.47 4.64 -0.51
CA GLU A 150 11.82 5.73 -1.22
C GLU A 150 10.62 6.30 -0.44
N VAL A 151 9.79 5.44 0.15
CA VAL A 151 8.65 5.89 0.98
C VAL A 151 9.14 6.62 2.22
N LEU A 152 10.13 6.06 2.93
CA LEU A 152 10.68 6.68 4.14
C LEU A 152 11.33 8.03 3.84
N ASP A 153 12.10 8.14 2.75
CA ASP A 153 12.75 9.39 2.31
C ASP A 153 11.70 10.47 2.00
N VAL A 154 10.63 10.11 1.31
CA VAL A 154 9.51 11.03 1.00
C VAL A 154 8.84 11.56 2.26
N LEU A 155 8.56 10.67 3.23
CA LEU A 155 7.93 11.04 4.49
C LEU A 155 8.86 11.92 5.37
N GLN A 156 10.14 11.58 5.41
CA GLN A 156 11.15 12.37 6.12
C GLN A 156 11.31 13.77 5.51
N ALA A 157 11.42 13.85 4.19
CA ALA A 157 11.53 15.11 3.47
C ALA A 157 10.27 15.99 3.60
N ALA A 158 9.12 15.40 3.87
CA ALA A 158 7.89 16.12 4.15
C ALA A 158 7.76 16.58 5.62
N HIS A 159 8.70 16.22 6.50
CA HIS A 159 8.66 16.48 7.95
C HIS A 159 7.36 16.02 8.61
N ALA A 160 6.79 14.92 8.12
CA ALA A 160 5.56 14.38 8.67
C ALA A 160 5.80 13.61 9.98
N ASN A 161 4.82 13.65 10.87
CA ASN A 161 4.73 12.68 11.95
C ASN A 161 4.21 11.37 11.39
N VAL A 162 4.88 10.25 11.66
CA VAL A 162 4.59 8.97 11.02
C VAL A 162 4.18 7.92 12.06
N LEU A 163 3.16 7.14 11.72
CA LEU A 163 2.80 5.90 12.38
C LEU A 163 2.94 4.75 11.39
N LEU A 164 3.77 3.77 11.70
CA LEU A 164 3.99 2.59 10.88
C LEU A 164 3.13 1.43 11.38
N VAL A 165 2.25 0.92 10.53
CA VAL A 165 1.31 -0.15 10.83
C VAL A 165 1.66 -1.38 10.00
N GLY A 166 2.02 -2.49 10.67
CA GLY A 166 2.22 -3.79 10.06
C GLY A 166 0.92 -4.59 10.06
N VAL A 167 0.43 -4.99 8.89
CA VAL A 167 -0.74 -5.85 8.77
C VAL A 167 -0.30 -7.26 8.44
N HIS A 168 -0.58 -8.18 9.36
CA HIS A 168 -0.24 -9.59 9.30
C HIS A 168 -1.49 -10.46 9.11
N CYS A 169 -1.28 -11.63 8.54
CA CYS A 169 -2.28 -12.67 8.41
C CYS A 169 -1.56 -14.01 8.17
N SER A 170 -2.09 -15.11 8.64
CA SER A 170 -1.52 -16.43 8.35
C SER A 170 -1.54 -16.74 6.85
N VAL A 171 -0.55 -17.49 6.38
CA VAL A 171 -0.43 -17.82 4.95
C VAL A 171 -1.65 -18.57 4.46
N GLU A 172 -2.16 -19.50 5.25
CA GLU A 172 -3.34 -20.29 4.95
C GLU A 172 -4.58 -19.41 4.73
N GLU A 173 -4.77 -18.41 5.58
CA GLU A 173 -5.90 -17.48 5.45
C GLU A 173 -5.71 -16.51 4.28
N LEU A 174 -4.49 -16.07 4.01
CA LEU A 174 -4.16 -15.26 2.85
C LEU A 174 -4.50 -15.98 1.54
N GLU A 175 -4.11 -17.26 1.42
CA GLU A 175 -4.39 -18.09 0.24
C GLU A 175 -5.89 -18.41 0.10
N ARG A 176 -6.58 -18.67 1.21
CA ARG A 176 -8.04 -18.83 1.21
C ARG A 176 -8.73 -17.56 0.70
N ARG A 177 -8.31 -16.38 1.17
CA ARG A 177 -8.86 -15.09 0.72
C ARG A 177 -8.53 -14.80 -0.75
N GLU A 178 -7.31 -15.14 -1.18
CA GLU A 178 -6.89 -15.00 -2.57
C GLU A 178 -7.75 -15.85 -3.49
N SER A 179 -7.94 -17.14 -3.16
CA SER A 179 -8.78 -18.07 -3.93
C SER A 179 -10.23 -17.61 -4.00
N SER A 180 -10.79 -17.12 -2.87
CA SER A 180 -12.17 -16.60 -2.85
C SER A 180 -12.37 -15.38 -3.78
N ARG A 181 -11.34 -14.60 -4.02
CA ARG A 181 -11.38 -13.48 -4.97
C ARG A 181 -11.27 -13.93 -6.41
N ALA A 182 -10.49 -14.99 -6.68
CA ALA A 182 -10.35 -15.56 -8.01
C ALA A 182 -11.66 -16.16 -8.53
N ASP A 183 -12.45 -16.77 -7.66
CA ASP A 183 -13.70 -17.44 -8.01
C ASP A 183 -14.89 -16.49 -8.26
N GLY A 184 -14.81 -15.25 -7.80
CA GLY A 184 -15.95 -14.30 -7.89
C GLY A 184 -15.56 -12.89 -8.27
N GLY A 185 -14.33 -12.63 -8.55
CA GLY A 185 -13.95 -11.26 -8.48
C GLY A 185 -13.16 -10.64 -9.57
N VAL A 186 -13.53 -9.52 -9.64
CA VAL A 186 -13.06 -8.34 -10.33
C VAL A 186 -11.53 -8.15 -10.31
N GLU A 187 -10.73 -8.87 -9.52
CA GLU A 187 -9.34 -8.48 -9.31
C GLU A 187 -8.28 -9.48 -9.79
N GLY A 188 -8.64 -10.53 -10.50
CA GLY A 188 -7.73 -11.40 -11.24
C GLY A 188 -6.29 -11.51 -10.79
N ARG A 189 -6.09 -11.64 -9.50
CA ARG A 189 -4.76 -11.82 -8.93
C ARG A 189 -4.34 -13.28 -9.10
N PRO A 190 -3.14 -13.57 -9.57
CA PRO A 190 -2.70 -14.93 -9.74
C PRO A 190 -2.54 -15.62 -8.39
N HIS A 191 -2.84 -16.91 -8.36
CA HIS A 191 -2.60 -17.74 -7.21
C HIS A 191 -1.11 -17.74 -6.84
N GLY A 192 -0.81 -17.59 -5.54
CA GLY A 192 0.55 -17.50 -5.03
C GLY A 192 1.11 -16.08 -4.85
N LEU A 193 0.38 -15.05 -5.28
CA LEU A 193 0.76 -13.67 -5.02
C LEU A 193 0.68 -13.35 -3.52
N ALA A 194 -0.35 -13.82 -2.84
CA ALA A 194 -0.52 -13.61 -1.41
C ALA A 194 0.62 -14.23 -0.60
N ARG A 195 1.02 -15.46 -0.90
CA ARG A 195 2.16 -16.14 -0.27
C ARG A 195 3.45 -15.36 -0.48
N ARG A 196 3.78 -15.03 -1.73
CA ARG A 196 5.03 -14.34 -2.04
C ARG A 196 5.06 -12.92 -1.49
N SER A 197 3.95 -12.20 -1.54
CA SER A 197 3.85 -10.89 -0.94
C SER A 197 4.04 -10.91 0.58
N ASN A 198 3.58 -11.97 1.26
CA ASN A 198 3.80 -12.14 2.70
C ASN A 198 5.29 -12.35 3.04
N GLU A 199 6.02 -13.08 2.20
CA GLU A 199 7.46 -13.27 2.36
C GLU A 199 8.24 -11.96 2.15
N LEU A 200 7.80 -11.10 1.25
CA LEU A 200 8.52 -9.89 0.83
C LEU A 200 8.21 -8.67 1.69
N CYS A 201 6.92 -8.39 1.95
CA CYS A 201 6.50 -7.11 2.51
C CYS A 201 6.97 -6.84 3.95
N HIS A 202 7.51 -7.82 4.64
CA HIS A 202 8.09 -7.68 5.98
C HIS A 202 9.60 -7.99 6.02
N ALA A 203 10.20 -8.36 4.88
CA ALA A 203 11.62 -8.75 4.81
C ALA A 203 12.58 -7.56 4.82
N HIS A 204 12.11 -6.36 4.52
CA HIS A 204 12.93 -5.14 4.44
C HIS A 204 13.30 -4.52 5.81
N GLY A 205 13.02 -5.20 6.92
CA GLY A 205 13.44 -4.79 8.26
C GLY A 205 12.74 -3.55 8.83
N LEU A 206 11.60 -3.14 8.26
CA LEU A 206 10.82 -2.02 8.79
C LEU A 206 10.27 -2.37 10.18
N VAL A 207 10.49 -1.50 11.16
CA VAL A 207 9.94 -1.65 12.51
C VAL A 207 8.61 -0.94 12.58
N TYR A 208 7.55 -1.68 12.87
CA TYR A 208 6.20 -1.12 13.01
C TYR A 208 5.98 -0.58 14.43
N ASP A 209 5.19 0.50 14.51
CA ASP A 209 4.73 1.05 15.80
C ASP A 209 3.55 0.24 16.33
N VAL A 210 2.79 -0.42 15.43
CA VAL A 210 1.68 -1.31 15.78
C VAL A 210 1.57 -2.44 14.76
N ASP A 211 1.40 -3.65 15.26
CA ASP A 211 1.14 -4.85 14.47
C ASP A 211 -0.33 -5.27 14.62
N VAL A 212 -0.98 -5.58 13.49
CA VAL A 212 -2.39 -5.98 13.40
C VAL A 212 -2.50 -7.34 12.72
N TRP A 213 -3.22 -8.28 13.33
CA TRP A 213 -3.43 -9.64 12.84
C TRP A 213 -4.88 -9.84 12.39
N THR A 214 -5.14 -9.69 11.10
CA THR A 214 -6.50 -9.66 10.54
C THR A 214 -7.21 -11.02 10.47
N ASP A 215 -6.52 -12.10 10.74
CA ASP A 215 -7.08 -13.45 10.93
C ASP A 215 -7.42 -13.76 12.40
N ARG A 216 -7.04 -12.86 13.32
CA ARG A 216 -7.25 -13.03 14.78
C ARG A 216 -8.05 -11.89 15.40
N GLN A 217 -8.22 -10.81 14.67
CA GLN A 217 -8.89 -9.59 15.12
C GLN A 217 -9.95 -9.18 14.11
N THR A 218 -11.04 -8.64 14.61
CA THR A 218 -12.04 -7.96 13.77
C THR A 218 -11.47 -6.65 13.21
N THR A 219 -12.12 -6.10 12.21
CA THR A 219 -11.75 -4.79 11.64
C THR A 219 -11.81 -3.69 12.71
N ASP A 220 -12.83 -3.71 13.58
CA ASP A 220 -13.00 -2.71 14.64
C ASP A 220 -11.89 -2.80 15.69
N GLU A 221 -11.53 -4.02 16.13
CA GLU A 221 -10.39 -4.22 17.04
C GLU A 221 -9.08 -3.75 16.43
N SER A 222 -8.89 -3.97 15.14
CA SER A 222 -7.72 -3.52 14.39
C SER A 222 -7.66 -1.99 14.30
N VAL A 223 -8.79 -1.33 14.02
CA VAL A 223 -8.90 0.13 14.02
C VAL A 223 -8.59 0.69 15.41
N GLU A 224 -9.16 0.11 16.47
CA GLU A 224 -8.91 0.55 17.85
C GLU A 224 -7.42 0.38 18.25
N ALA A 225 -6.75 -0.68 17.77
CA ALA A 225 -5.31 -0.85 17.99
C ALA A 225 -4.51 0.30 17.37
N VAL A 226 -4.81 0.68 16.12
CA VAL A 226 -4.16 1.81 15.45
C VAL A 226 -4.46 3.13 16.15
N ILE A 227 -5.73 3.41 16.49
CA ILE A 227 -6.15 4.64 17.18
C ILE A 227 -5.41 4.80 18.52
N ARG A 228 -5.28 3.74 19.32
CA ARG A 228 -4.52 3.79 20.59
C ARG A 228 -3.05 4.17 20.41
N CYS A 229 -2.48 3.87 19.24
CA CYS A 229 -1.09 4.19 18.93
C CYS A 229 -0.92 5.56 18.25
N MET A 230 -2.00 6.30 17.97
CA MET A 230 -1.90 7.62 17.32
C MET A 230 -1.05 8.63 18.09
N ASN A 231 -0.98 8.53 19.41
CA ASN A 231 -0.11 9.36 20.24
C ASN A 231 1.39 9.02 20.09
N LEU A 232 1.73 7.92 19.43
CA LEU A 232 3.10 7.51 19.13
C LEU A 232 3.61 8.11 17.81
N THR A 233 2.78 8.86 17.07
CA THR A 233 3.21 9.54 15.85
C THR A 233 4.35 10.49 16.16
N ARG A 234 5.43 10.40 15.39
CA ARG A 234 6.64 11.21 15.55
C ARG A 234 7.35 11.38 14.21
N PRO A 235 8.23 12.38 14.07
CA PRO A 235 9.09 12.47 12.91
C PRO A 235 9.88 11.17 12.71
N LEU A 236 10.09 10.79 11.45
CA LEU A 236 10.94 9.66 11.12
C LEU A 236 12.38 9.97 11.52
N GLU A 237 12.91 9.18 12.43
CA GLU A 237 14.34 9.13 12.71
C GLU A 237 15.01 8.22 11.68
N SER A 238 16.29 8.46 11.38
CA SER A 238 17.06 7.73 10.36
C SER A 238 17.24 6.22 10.63
N THR A 239 16.70 5.69 11.72
CA THR A 239 16.95 4.32 12.23
C THR A 239 15.68 3.51 12.45
N ARG A 240 14.67 3.59 11.57
CA ARG A 240 13.50 2.71 11.70
C ARG A 240 13.64 1.34 11.03
N ARG A 241 14.88 0.95 10.67
CA ARG A 241 15.19 -0.41 10.21
C ARG A 241 16.04 -1.15 11.22
N VAL A 242 15.67 -2.38 11.51
CA VAL A 242 16.62 -3.33 12.09
C VAL A 242 17.58 -3.70 10.97
N VAL A 243 18.81 -3.20 11.02
CA VAL A 243 19.89 -3.73 10.16
C VAL A 243 20.03 -5.19 10.57
N ALA A 244 19.59 -6.10 9.72
CA ALA A 244 19.88 -7.51 9.91
C ALA A 244 21.40 -7.64 9.87
N ASN A 245 22.02 -7.85 11.04
CA ASN A 245 23.42 -8.24 11.08
C ASN A 245 23.54 -9.57 10.35
N SER A 246 24.14 -9.52 9.17
CA SER A 246 24.53 -10.64 8.31
C SER A 246 25.45 -11.62 9.03
#